data_2b1a1d213d4a335f1db85c3eb8b71bb9
#
_entry.id   2b1a1d213d4a335f1db85c3eb8b71bb9
#
_cell.length_a   1.000
_cell.length_b   1.000
_cell.length_c   1.000
_cell.angle_alpha   90.00
_cell.angle_beta   90.00
_cell.angle_gamma   90.00
#
_symmetry.space_group_name_H-M   'P 1'
#
loop_
_entity.id
_entity.type
_entity.pdbx_description
1 polymer ?
#
loop_
_entity_poly.entity_id
_entity_poly.type
_entity_poly.pdbx_seq_one_letter_code
_entity_poly.pdbx_strand_id
1 'polypeptide(L)'
;FMKFGEKLRRLRLEKGFTQEEVASAVNVSRRTYIGYEQEGRYPRKRELYSCLAQVLDTETSYLLTEDEEFVSQASDKYGNRGKLQAEKLVAELSGMFAGGELSDSDKDAVMIALQKAYFDCKEDNKKYTPKKYRKE
;
A
#
# COMPACT_ATOMS: atom_id res chain seq x y z
N PHE A 1 -12.17 5.40 -0.49
CA PHE A 1 -10.89 4.76 -0.13
C PHE A 1 -9.83 5.80 0.14
N MET A 2 -9.43 5.92 1.39
CA MET A 2 -8.39 6.87 1.80
C MET A 2 -7.01 6.19 1.66
N LYS A 3 -6.13 6.79 0.87
CA LYS A 3 -4.80 6.25 0.61
C LYS A 3 -3.87 6.44 1.82
N PHE A 4 -2.83 5.64 1.88
CA PHE A 4 -1.84 5.67 2.96
C PHE A 4 -1.31 7.07 3.24
N GLY A 5 -0.88 7.80 2.21
CA GLY A 5 -0.35 9.15 2.37
C GLY A 5 -1.36 10.15 2.92
N GLU A 6 -2.61 10.04 2.52
CA GLU A 6 -3.70 10.87 3.04
C GLU A 6 -3.95 10.59 4.52
N LYS A 7 -3.89 9.33 4.92
CA LYS A 7 -4.03 8.92 6.32
C LYS A 7 -2.91 9.50 7.18
N LEU A 8 -1.67 9.41 6.69
CA LEU A 8 -0.52 9.98 7.38
C LEU A 8 -0.68 11.48 7.59
N ARG A 9 -1.03 12.19 6.52
CA ARG A 9 -1.20 13.64 6.59
C ARG A 9 -2.29 14.03 7.57
N ARG A 10 -3.44 13.38 7.50
CA ARG A 10 -4.57 13.66 8.38
C ARG A 10 -4.21 13.46 9.84
N LEU A 11 -3.61 12.32 10.17
CA LEU A 11 -3.21 12.00 11.54
C LEU A 11 -2.14 12.96 12.04
N ARG A 12 -1.17 13.30 11.19
CA ARG A 12 -0.13 14.27 11.53
C ARG A 12 -0.71 15.63 11.88
N LEU A 13 -1.63 16.13 11.05
CA LEU A 13 -2.27 17.42 11.28
C LEU A 13 -3.13 17.41 12.54
N GLU A 14 -3.84 16.33 12.81
CA GLU A 14 -4.62 16.17 14.04
C GLU A 14 -3.74 16.23 15.30
N LYS A 15 -2.51 15.72 15.22
CA LYS A 15 -1.54 15.75 16.32
C LYS A 15 -0.75 17.07 16.38
N GLY A 16 -0.88 17.93 15.37
CA GLY A 16 -0.14 19.19 15.31
C GLY A 16 1.34 19.05 15.00
N PHE A 17 1.75 17.95 14.39
CA PHE A 17 3.14 17.70 14.01
C PHE A 17 3.47 18.27 12.65
N THR A 18 4.73 18.70 12.48
CA THR A 18 5.29 19.01 11.15
C THR A 18 5.75 17.72 10.50
N GLN A 19 5.94 17.77 9.17
CA GLN A 19 6.49 16.63 8.43
C GLN A 19 7.88 16.25 8.95
N GLU A 20 8.70 17.24 9.28
CA GLU A 20 10.04 17.02 9.81
C GLU A 20 10.00 16.33 11.18
N GLU A 21 9.07 16.72 12.04
CA GLU A 21 8.93 16.11 13.36
C GLU A 21 8.59 14.62 13.27
N VAL A 22 7.64 14.27 12.38
CA VAL A 22 7.28 12.85 12.19
C VAL A 22 8.43 12.08 11.54
N ALA A 23 9.05 12.64 10.52
CA ALA A 23 10.20 12.01 9.85
C ALA A 23 11.31 11.71 10.84
N SER A 24 11.66 12.67 11.66
CA SER A 24 12.68 12.53 12.70
C SER A 24 12.32 11.46 13.73
N ALA A 25 11.06 11.43 14.15
CA ALA A 25 10.58 10.47 15.14
C ALA A 25 10.63 9.01 14.65
N VAL A 26 10.45 8.80 13.35
CA VAL A 26 10.51 7.46 12.75
C VAL A 26 11.85 7.18 12.05
N ASN A 27 12.80 8.08 12.21
CA ASN A 27 14.18 7.94 11.75
C ASN A 27 14.31 7.81 10.22
N VAL A 28 13.56 8.63 9.49
CA VAL A 28 13.71 8.78 8.04
C VAL A 28 13.98 10.24 7.70
N SER A 29 14.48 10.50 6.51
CA SER A 29 14.67 11.88 6.06
C SER A 29 13.32 12.56 5.81
N ARG A 30 13.29 13.88 5.94
CA ARG A 30 12.11 14.68 5.61
C ARG A 30 11.63 14.40 4.19
N ARG A 31 12.56 14.31 3.24
CA ARG A 31 12.25 14.02 1.84
C ARG A 31 11.56 12.67 1.67
N THR A 32 12.06 11.65 2.35
CA THR A 32 11.46 10.32 2.34
C THR A 32 10.03 10.36 2.88
N TYR A 33 9.84 11.03 4.00
CA TYR A 33 8.52 11.13 4.62
C TYR A 33 7.53 11.90 3.72
N ILE A 34 7.98 12.99 3.09
CA ILE A 34 7.14 13.74 2.13
C ILE A 34 6.72 12.83 0.98
N GLY A 35 7.60 11.96 0.53
CA GLY A 35 7.26 10.95 -0.49
C GLY A 35 6.11 10.06 -0.07
N TYR A 36 6.05 9.68 1.20
CA TYR A 36 4.93 8.88 1.71
C TYR A 36 3.61 9.66 1.69
N GLU A 37 3.62 10.93 2.07
CA GLU A 37 2.40 11.74 2.10
C GLU A 37 1.93 12.20 0.72
N GLN A 38 2.86 12.57 -0.16
CA GLN A 38 2.53 13.32 -1.37
C GLN A 38 2.81 12.59 -2.68
N GLU A 39 3.73 11.63 -2.69
CA GLU A 39 4.19 10.97 -3.92
C GLU A 39 3.70 9.52 -4.05
N GLY A 40 2.86 9.07 -3.15
CA GLY A 40 2.32 7.72 -3.18
C GLY A 40 3.35 6.63 -2.92
N ARG A 41 4.44 6.96 -2.25
CA ARG A 41 5.45 5.97 -1.87
C ARG A 41 5.04 5.22 -0.61
N TYR A 42 5.49 3.97 -0.49
CA TYR A 42 5.24 3.14 0.67
C TYR A 42 6.57 2.78 1.33
N PRO A 43 6.61 2.76 2.69
CA PRO A 43 7.78 2.24 3.40
C PRO A 43 8.05 0.79 3.00
N ARG A 44 9.31 0.46 2.76
CA ARG A 44 9.70 -0.92 2.41
C ARG A 44 9.78 -1.82 3.64
N LYS A 45 10.20 -1.25 4.77
CA LYS A 45 10.34 -2.01 6.01
C LYS A 45 9.03 -2.01 6.78
N ARG A 46 8.60 -3.20 7.17
CA ARG A 46 7.35 -3.37 7.90
C ARG A 46 7.37 -2.68 9.27
N GLU A 47 8.53 -2.64 9.91
CA GLU A 47 8.73 -1.98 11.19
C GLU A 47 8.40 -0.49 11.15
N LEU A 48 8.59 0.14 10.00
CA LEU A 48 8.31 1.57 9.85
C LEU A 48 6.81 1.88 10.00
N TYR A 49 5.94 0.97 9.56
CA TYR A 49 4.50 1.14 9.76
C TYR A 49 4.15 1.15 11.25
N SER A 50 4.78 0.27 12.03
CA SER A 50 4.60 0.24 13.48
C SER A 50 5.10 1.51 14.14
N CYS A 51 6.24 2.03 13.71
CA CYS A 51 6.78 3.29 14.22
C CYS A 51 5.87 4.47 13.90
N LEU A 52 5.39 4.55 12.67
CA LEU A 52 4.45 5.60 12.25
C LEU A 52 3.14 5.52 13.04
N ALA A 53 2.61 4.32 13.23
CA ALA A 53 1.39 4.11 14.00
C ALA A 53 1.57 4.58 15.45
N GLN A 54 2.71 4.30 16.05
CA GLN A 54 3.02 4.69 17.40
C GLN A 54 3.13 6.21 17.54
N VAL A 55 3.85 6.86 16.64
CA VAL A 55 4.03 8.33 16.64
C VAL A 55 2.71 9.05 16.41
N LEU A 56 1.89 8.51 15.52
CA LEU A 56 0.60 9.12 15.15
C LEU A 56 -0.56 8.64 16.02
N ASP A 57 -0.29 7.83 17.02
CA ASP A 57 -1.27 7.31 17.97
C ASP A 57 -2.45 6.60 17.27
N THR A 58 -2.10 5.69 16.40
CA THR A 58 -3.06 4.86 15.68
C THR A 58 -2.59 3.42 15.62
N GLU A 59 -3.39 2.55 15.06
CA GLU A 59 -3.03 1.15 14.88
C GLU A 59 -2.39 0.92 13.52
N THR A 60 -1.46 -0.04 13.45
CA THR A 60 -0.79 -0.42 12.21
C THR A 60 -1.81 -0.88 11.15
N SER A 61 -2.85 -1.59 11.58
CA SER A 61 -3.92 -2.06 10.69
C SER A 61 -4.73 -0.94 10.05
N TYR A 62 -4.79 0.22 10.68
CA TYR A 62 -5.42 1.40 10.06
C TYR A 62 -4.55 1.98 8.94
N LEU A 63 -3.24 2.07 9.19
CA LEU A 63 -2.30 2.62 8.21
C LEU A 63 -2.09 1.68 7.02
N LEU A 64 -2.01 0.39 7.28
CA LEU A 64 -1.76 -0.63 6.28
C LEU A 64 -2.92 -1.61 6.26
N THR A 65 -3.97 -1.27 5.53
CA THR A 65 -5.09 -2.18 5.29
C THR A 65 -4.64 -3.30 4.35
N GLU A 66 -5.42 -4.36 4.25
CA GLU A 66 -5.12 -5.47 3.33
C GLU A 66 -4.97 -4.97 1.88
N ASP A 67 -5.82 -4.04 1.46
CA ASP A 67 -5.76 -3.45 0.12
C ASP A 67 -4.46 -2.68 -0.09
N GLU A 68 -4.06 -1.87 0.88
CA GLU A 68 -2.82 -1.11 0.82
C GLU A 68 -1.59 -2.01 0.91
N GLU A 69 -1.65 -3.07 1.68
CA GLU A 69 -0.58 -4.06 1.74
C GLU A 69 -0.37 -4.71 0.38
N PHE A 70 -1.44 -5.06 -0.31
CA PHE A 70 -1.38 -5.60 -1.67
C PHE A 70 -0.71 -4.60 -2.63
N VAL A 71 -1.16 -3.34 -2.61
CA VAL A 71 -0.58 -2.27 -3.46
C VAL A 71 0.90 -2.07 -3.14
N SER A 72 1.25 -2.04 -1.86
CA SER A 72 2.63 -1.88 -1.40
C SER A 72 3.51 -3.03 -1.88
N GLN A 73 3.05 -4.27 -1.76
CA GLN A 73 3.79 -5.44 -2.23
C GLN A 73 3.96 -5.42 -3.75
N ALA A 74 2.94 -5.05 -4.50
CA ALA A 74 3.01 -4.93 -5.95
C ALA A 74 4.01 -3.85 -6.37
N SER A 75 4.01 -2.72 -5.66
CA SER A 75 4.97 -1.64 -5.88
C SER A 75 6.40 -2.09 -5.62
N ASP A 76 6.60 -2.84 -4.56
CA ASP A 76 7.92 -3.32 -4.14
C ASP A 76 8.50 -4.33 -5.13
N LYS A 77 7.68 -5.26 -5.60
CA LYS A 77 8.10 -6.33 -6.52
C LYS A 77 8.18 -5.90 -7.97
N TYR A 78 7.28 -5.03 -8.43
CA TYR A 78 7.11 -4.73 -9.85
C TYR A 78 7.16 -3.24 -10.17
N GLY A 79 7.54 -2.40 -9.20
CA GLY A 79 7.71 -0.97 -9.40
C GLY A 79 6.39 -0.21 -9.58
N ASN A 80 6.46 0.97 -10.19
CA ASN A 80 5.31 1.84 -10.36
C ASN A 80 4.19 1.21 -11.20
N ARG A 81 4.56 0.41 -12.20
CA ARG A 81 3.58 -0.28 -13.04
C ARG A 81 2.74 -1.27 -12.22
N GLY A 82 3.41 -2.04 -11.36
CA GLY A 82 2.71 -2.97 -10.46
C GLY A 82 1.81 -2.24 -9.48
N LYS A 83 2.28 -1.14 -8.93
CA LYS A 83 1.51 -0.30 -8.03
C LYS A 83 0.21 0.17 -8.70
N LEU A 84 0.30 0.73 -9.91
CA LEU A 84 -0.87 1.23 -10.64
C LEU A 84 -1.85 0.12 -10.99
N GLN A 85 -1.34 -1.05 -11.37
CA GLN A 85 -2.18 -2.22 -11.66
C GLN A 85 -2.94 -2.67 -10.41
N ALA A 86 -2.25 -2.75 -9.28
CA ALA A 86 -2.86 -3.17 -8.01
C ALA A 86 -3.92 -2.17 -7.54
N GLU A 87 -3.62 -0.87 -7.63
CA GLU A 87 -4.59 0.18 -7.27
C GLU A 87 -5.86 0.08 -8.12
N LYS A 88 -5.71 -0.16 -9.41
CA LYS A 88 -6.84 -0.32 -10.33
C LYS A 88 -7.69 -1.54 -9.97
N LEU A 89 -7.05 -2.67 -9.69
CA LEU A 89 -7.75 -3.89 -9.30
C LEU A 89 -8.53 -3.70 -8.00
N VAL A 90 -7.94 -3.06 -7.00
CA VAL A 90 -8.61 -2.75 -5.73
C VAL A 90 -9.83 -1.87 -5.98
N ALA A 91 -9.69 -0.82 -6.79
CA ALA A 91 -10.78 0.10 -7.11
C ALA A 91 -11.95 -0.61 -7.81
N GLU A 92 -11.64 -1.47 -8.78
CA GLU A 92 -12.65 -2.24 -9.51
C GLU A 92 -13.40 -3.22 -8.60
N LEU A 93 -12.68 -3.93 -7.73
CA LEU A 93 -13.29 -4.83 -6.76
C LEU A 93 -14.16 -4.09 -5.76
N SER A 94 -13.68 -2.95 -5.26
CA SER A 94 -14.47 -2.13 -4.34
C SER A 94 -15.78 -1.67 -4.97
N GLY A 95 -15.75 -1.33 -6.26
CA GLY A 95 -16.94 -1.00 -7.02
C GLY A 95 -17.92 -2.16 -7.13
N MET A 96 -17.43 -3.35 -7.37
CA MET A 96 -18.25 -4.57 -7.42
C MET A 96 -18.90 -4.87 -6.05
N PHE A 97 -18.13 -4.71 -4.98
CA PHE A 97 -18.60 -4.99 -3.62
C PHE A 97 -19.66 -3.99 -3.14
N ALA A 98 -19.67 -2.78 -3.70
CA ALA A 98 -20.66 -1.77 -3.37
C ALA A 98 -22.11 -2.19 -3.71
N GLY A 99 -22.28 -3.21 -4.54
CA GLY A 99 -23.59 -3.80 -4.85
C GLY A 99 -24.29 -4.49 -3.67
N GLY A 100 -23.54 -4.82 -2.62
CA GLY A 100 -24.11 -5.33 -1.37
C GLY A 100 -24.56 -6.79 -1.37
N GLU A 101 -24.24 -7.56 -2.39
CA GLU A 101 -24.68 -8.95 -2.51
C GLU A 101 -23.77 -9.95 -1.78
N LEU A 102 -22.54 -9.56 -1.47
CA LEU A 102 -21.55 -10.43 -0.82
C LEU A 102 -21.43 -10.11 0.65
N SER A 103 -21.30 -11.14 1.48
CA SER A 103 -20.94 -10.96 2.88
C SER A 103 -19.51 -10.48 3.01
N ASP A 104 -19.13 -9.90 4.15
CA ASP A 104 -17.76 -9.47 4.40
C ASP A 104 -16.76 -10.63 4.27
N SER A 105 -17.16 -11.81 4.74
CA SER A 105 -16.33 -13.02 4.60
C SER A 105 -16.09 -13.38 3.14
N ASP A 106 -17.11 -13.27 2.29
CA ASP A 106 -17.00 -13.55 0.86
C ASP A 106 -16.13 -12.51 0.16
N LYS A 107 -16.25 -11.24 0.55
CA LYS A 107 -15.39 -10.16 0.02
C LYS A 107 -13.92 -10.43 0.31
N ASP A 108 -13.61 -10.85 1.54
CA ASP A 108 -12.24 -11.19 1.94
C ASP A 108 -11.70 -12.36 1.12
N ALA A 109 -12.52 -13.39 0.91
CA ALA A 109 -12.13 -14.55 0.11
C ALA A 109 -11.83 -14.18 -1.33
N VAL A 110 -12.64 -13.30 -1.94
CA VAL A 110 -12.43 -12.82 -3.30
C VAL A 110 -11.14 -11.98 -3.38
N MET A 111 -10.90 -11.11 -2.41
CA MET A 111 -9.69 -10.29 -2.37
C MET A 111 -8.43 -11.14 -2.26
N ILE A 112 -8.43 -12.15 -1.40
CA ILE A 112 -7.31 -13.07 -1.25
C ILE A 112 -7.03 -13.81 -2.56
N ALA A 113 -8.09 -14.32 -3.20
CA ALA A 113 -7.97 -15.01 -4.47
C ALA A 113 -7.41 -14.11 -5.58
N LEU A 114 -7.86 -12.86 -5.62
CA LEU A 114 -7.38 -11.87 -6.60
C LEU A 114 -5.88 -11.58 -6.41
N GLN A 115 -5.48 -11.35 -5.18
CA GLN A 115 -4.07 -11.05 -4.86
C GLN A 115 -3.17 -12.21 -5.29
N LYS A 116 -3.56 -13.44 -4.94
CA LYS A 116 -2.83 -14.63 -5.34
C LYS A 116 -2.73 -14.76 -6.85
N ALA A 117 -3.86 -14.59 -7.54
CA ALA A 117 -3.90 -14.67 -9.00
C ALA A 117 -3.02 -13.61 -9.66
N TYR A 118 -3.03 -12.39 -9.14
CA TYR A 118 -2.19 -11.31 -9.66
C TYR A 118 -0.71 -11.65 -9.58
N PHE A 119 -0.24 -12.06 -8.40
CA PHE A 119 1.16 -12.41 -8.21
C PHE A 119 1.57 -13.64 -9.02
N ASP A 120 0.72 -14.65 -9.10
CA ASP A 120 0.99 -15.85 -9.92
C ASP A 120 1.13 -15.49 -11.39
N CYS A 121 0.24 -14.66 -11.93
CA CYS A 121 0.32 -14.20 -13.31
C CYS A 121 1.58 -13.38 -13.59
N LYS A 122 1.97 -12.52 -12.66
CA LYS A 122 3.20 -11.71 -12.79
C LYS A 122 4.44 -12.60 -12.81
N GLU A 123 4.51 -13.58 -11.93
CA GLU A 123 5.64 -14.51 -11.88
C GLU A 123 5.70 -15.39 -13.13
N ASP A 124 4.55 -15.86 -13.64
CA ASP A 124 4.49 -16.62 -14.89
C ASP A 124 4.95 -15.78 -16.08
N ASN A 125 4.49 -14.55 -16.18
CA ASN A 125 4.92 -13.63 -17.25
C ASN A 125 6.44 -13.38 -17.17
N LYS A 126 6.99 -13.27 -15.97
CA LYS A 126 8.42 -13.09 -15.75
C LYS A 126 9.22 -14.27 -16.28
N LYS A 127 8.74 -15.52 -16.11
CA LYS A 127 9.39 -16.73 -16.63
C LYS A 127 9.53 -16.73 -18.16
N TYR A 128 8.56 -16.15 -18.86
CA TYR A 128 8.53 -16.15 -20.32
C TYR A 128 9.14 -14.88 -20.93
N THR A 129 9.58 -13.93 -20.11
CA THR A 129 10.24 -12.72 -20.59
C THR A 129 11.70 -13.06 -20.94
N PRO A 130 12.19 -12.69 -22.15
CA PRO A 130 13.59 -12.88 -22.51
C PRO A 130 14.52 -12.21 -21.47
N LYS A 131 15.66 -12.87 -21.17
CA LYS A 131 16.59 -12.39 -20.14
C LYS A 131 16.99 -10.94 -20.28
N LYS A 132 17.18 -10.45 -21.52
CA LYS A 132 17.57 -9.06 -21.81
C LYS A 132 16.53 -8.01 -21.38
N TYR A 133 15.29 -8.44 -21.13
CA TYR A 133 14.21 -7.55 -20.67
C TYR A 133 13.80 -7.80 -19.23
N ARG A 134 14.38 -8.80 -18.56
CA ARG A 134 14.06 -9.08 -17.15
C ARG A 134 14.75 -8.08 -16.25
N LYS A 135 14.00 -7.57 -15.29
CA LYS A 135 14.56 -6.80 -14.17
C LYS A 135 14.87 -7.79 -13.04
N GLU A 136 16.12 -8.00 -12.79
CA GLU A 136 16.56 -8.84 -11.69
C GLU A 136 17.01 -8.01 -10.50
#